data_f21a64da6669e2058f881622c3fe42d6
#
_entry.id   f21a64da6669e2058f881622c3fe42d6
#
_cell.length_a   1.000
_cell.length_b   1.000
_cell.length_c   1.000
_cell.angle_alpha   90.00
_cell.angle_beta   90.00
_cell.angle_gamma   90.00
#
_symmetry.space_group_name_H-M   'P 1'
#
loop_
_entity.id
_entity.type
_entity.pdbx_description
1 polymer ?
#
loop_
_entity_poly.entity_id
_entity_poly.type
_entity_poly.pdbx_seq_one_letter_code
_entity_poly.pdbx_strand_id
1 'polypeptide(L)'
;MIVSTADLERHRGEVTMVDGGFDPLHPGHVAYFEAAAGLGLPVLCNVSPDDWVSRKHPPLLAQADRAALVDALRVIDFTHLSGGATVDVLRALVPRYYAKGDDWRGRLPDEETAACAELDIEIVYLDTVRDSSSAILRRFEERL
;
A
#
# COMPACT_ATOMS: atom_id res chain seq x y z
N MET A 1 -0.04 -12.05 -7.61
CA MET A 1 1.24 -12.78 -7.71
C MET A 1 2.30 -12.09 -6.86
N ILE A 2 2.90 -12.82 -5.95
CA ILE A 2 3.97 -12.30 -5.11
C ILE A 2 5.22 -12.08 -5.98
N VAL A 3 5.80 -10.89 -5.90
CA VAL A 3 7.01 -10.52 -6.65
C VAL A 3 8.14 -10.19 -5.68
N SER A 4 9.36 -10.56 -6.03
CA SER A 4 10.54 -10.27 -5.23
C SER A 4 11.00 -8.82 -5.43
N THR A 5 11.79 -8.31 -4.51
CA THR A 5 12.40 -6.98 -4.65
C THR A 5 13.26 -6.90 -5.92
N ALA A 6 13.98 -7.96 -6.25
CA ALA A 6 14.81 -8.00 -7.46
C ALA A 6 13.99 -7.89 -8.76
N ASP A 7 12.72 -8.32 -8.73
CA ASP A 7 11.85 -8.30 -9.91
C ASP A 7 11.06 -7.00 -10.05
N LEU A 8 11.12 -6.07 -9.09
CA LEU A 8 10.36 -4.81 -9.16
C LEU A 8 10.68 -4.01 -10.42
N GLU A 9 11.94 -3.97 -10.84
CA GLU A 9 12.35 -3.19 -12.02
C GLU A 9 11.66 -3.63 -13.31
N ARG A 10 11.18 -4.88 -13.39
CA ARG A 10 10.44 -5.39 -14.55
C ARG A 10 9.09 -4.69 -14.76
N HIS A 11 8.57 -4.05 -13.71
CA HIS A 11 7.27 -3.37 -13.72
C HIS A 11 7.40 -1.85 -13.82
N ARG A 12 8.61 -1.37 -14.05
CA ARG A 12 8.93 0.05 -14.07
C ARG A 12 8.06 0.81 -15.06
N GLY A 13 7.36 1.84 -14.55
CA GLY A 13 6.48 2.68 -15.38
C GLY A 13 5.19 2.03 -15.85
N GLU A 14 4.92 0.79 -15.47
CA GLU A 14 3.81 -0.02 -16.00
C GLU A 14 2.72 -0.35 -14.99
N VAL A 15 2.87 0.07 -13.74
CA VAL A 15 1.92 -0.27 -12.67
C VAL A 15 1.52 0.96 -11.87
N THR A 16 0.38 0.83 -11.19
CA THR A 16 -0.01 1.71 -10.08
C THR A 16 0.39 1.02 -8.78
N MET A 17 1.17 1.69 -7.94
CA MET A 17 1.52 1.17 -6.62
C MET A 17 0.55 1.67 -5.57
N VAL A 18 0.04 0.75 -4.78
CA VAL A 18 -0.65 1.02 -3.51
C VAL A 18 0.19 0.45 -2.39
N ASP A 19 0.11 1.01 -1.18
CA ASP A 19 0.85 0.49 -0.04
C ASP A 19 0.10 0.65 1.27
N GLY A 20 0.51 -0.10 2.26
CA GLY A 20 -0.05 -0.03 3.61
C GLY A 20 0.25 -1.28 4.42
N GLY A 21 -0.28 -1.29 5.65
CA GLY A 21 -0.13 -2.42 6.56
C GLY A 21 -1.20 -3.49 6.37
N PHE A 22 -2.43 -3.09 6.11
CA PHE A 22 -3.58 -3.99 5.90
C PHE A 22 -3.77 -4.97 7.07
N ASP A 23 -3.85 -4.42 8.28
CA ASP A 23 -3.87 -5.21 9.51
C ASP A 23 -4.89 -4.66 10.53
N PRO A 24 -6.18 -5.02 10.43
CA PRO A 24 -6.77 -5.97 9.49
C PRO A 24 -7.09 -5.36 8.13
N LEU A 25 -7.15 -6.20 7.12
CA LEU A 25 -7.72 -5.86 5.81
C LEU A 25 -9.23 -5.62 5.99
N HIS A 26 -9.78 -4.61 5.34
CA HIS A 26 -11.19 -4.26 5.47
C HIS A 26 -11.76 -3.68 4.15
N PRO A 27 -13.09 -3.52 4.05
CA PRO A 27 -13.71 -3.03 2.80
C PRO A 27 -13.19 -1.68 2.30
N GLY A 28 -12.75 -0.80 3.20
CA GLY A 28 -12.12 0.47 2.80
C GLY A 28 -10.85 0.27 2.00
N HIS A 29 -10.05 -0.74 2.34
CA HIS A 29 -8.87 -1.10 1.55
C HIS A 29 -9.25 -1.64 0.17
N VAL A 30 -10.31 -2.45 0.09
CA VAL A 30 -10.79 -2.97 -1.19
C VAL A 30 -11.25 -1.82 -2.10
N ALA A 31 -11.99 -0.86 -1.56
CA ALA A 31 -12.42 0.33 -2.30
C ALA A 31 -11.22 1.14 -2.81
N TYR A 32 -10.18 1.29 -1.97
CA TYR A 32 -8.93 1.94 -2.35
C TYR A 32 -8.24 1.21 -3.52
N PHE A 33 -8.14 -0.11 -3.44
CA PHE A 33 -7.55 -0.91 -4.52
C PHE A 33 -8.35 -0.83 -5.82
N GLU A 34 -9.68 -0.88 -5.73
CA GLU A 34 -10.55 -0.76 -6.90
C GLU A 34 -10.41 0.60 -7.56
N ALA A 35 -10.34 1.67 -6.78
CA ALA A 35 -10.13 3.02 -7.31
C ALA A 35 -8.76 3.15 -7.97
N ALA A 36 -7.72 2.54 -7.39
CA ALA A 36 -6.39 2.50 -7.98
C ALA A 36 -6.40 1.75 -9.32
N ALA A 37 -7.10 0.61 -9.39
CA ALA A 37 -7.27 -0.15 -10.62
C ALA A 37 -7.98 0.65 -11.71
N GLY A 38 -8.87 1.57 -11.31
CA GLY A 38 -9.57 2.47 -12.21
C GLY A 38 -8.66 3.43 -12.98
N LEU A 39 -7.40 3.57 -12.58
CA LEU A 39 -6.42 4.36 -13.33
C LEU A 39 -5.95 3.66 -14.62
N GLY A 40 -6.32 2.40 -14.81
CA GLY A 40 -6.13 1.70 -16.08
C GLY A 40 -4.86 0.86 -16.20
N LEU A 41 -4.07 0.77 -15.14
CA LEU A 41 -2.85 -0.05 -15.11
C LEU A 41 -2.99 -1.19 -14.10
N PRO A 42 -2.18 -2.25 -14.23
CA PRO A 42 -2.11 -3.27 -13.18
C PRO A 42 -1.76 -2.66 -11.83
N VAL A 43 -2.31 -3.22 -10.75
CA VAL A 43 -2.08 -2.74 -9.39
C VAL A 43 -1.04 -3.62 -8.70
N LEU A 44 0.04 -3.00 -8.23
CA LEU A 44 1.04 -3.62 -7.38
C LEU A 44 0.86 -3.11 -5.96
N CYS A 45 0.63 -4.02 -5.02
CA CYS A 45 0.49 -3.68 -3.62
C CYS A 45 1.79 -3.93 -2.87
N ASN A 46 2.32 -2.89 -2.25
CA ASN A 46 3.49 -2.97 -1.39
C ASN A 46 3.03 -3.12 0.07
N VAL A 47 3.26 -4.28 0.66
CA VAL A 47 2.83 -4.59 2.03
C VAL A 47 3.93 -4.19 3.02
N SER A 48 3.58 -3.34 3.97
CA SER A 48 4.52 -2.80 4.96
C SER A 48 5.02 -3.87 5.94
N PRO A 49 6.26 -3.75 6.43
CA PRO A 49 6.81 -4.70 7.40
C PRO A 49 6.13 -4.57 8.78
N ASP A 50 6.29 -5.59 9.61
CA ASP A 50 5.67 -5.66 10.94
C ASP A 50 6.08 -4.51 11.85
N ASP A 51 7.33 -4.06 11.79
CA ASP A 51 7.82 -2.95 12.62
C ASP A 51 7.13 -1.62 12.25
N TRP A 52 6.72 -1.43 10.99
CA TRP A 52 5.93 -0.28 10.59
C TRP A 52 4.52 -0.34 11.20
N VAL A 53 3.87 -1.50 11.13
CA VAL A 53 2.53 -1.72 11.73
C VAL A 53 2.59 -1.51 13.24
N SER A 54 3.66 -1.95 13.88
CA SER A 54 3.86 -1.84 15.34
C SER A 54 3.86 -0.40 15.85
N ARG A 55 4.08 0.59 14.98
CA ARG A 55 3.99 2.01 15.36
C ARG A 55 2.56 2.42 15.71
N LYS A 56 1.56 1.70 15.22
CA LYS A 56 0.13 2.00 15.43
C LYS A 56 -0.52 1.06 16.43
N HIS A 57 -0.21 -0.22 16.35
CA HIS A 57 -0.74 -1.27 17.23
C HIS A 57 0.10 -2.53 17.06
N PRO A 58 0.05 -3.49 18.02
CA PRO A 58 0.70 -4.78 17.84
C PRO A 58 0.14 -5.46 16.58
N PRO A 59 0.99 -6.03 15.72
CA PRO A 59 0.51 -6.71 14.51
C PRO A 59 -0.44 -7.85 14.85
N LEU A 60 -1.59 -7.89 14.16
CA LEU A 60 -2.53 -9.00 14.25
C LEU A 60 -2.01 -10.20 13.45
N LEU A 61 -1.47 -9.93 12.26
CA LEU A 61 -0.92 -10.94 11.37
C LEU A 61 0.49 -10.54 10.95
N ALA A 62 1.35 -11.54 10.81
CA ALA A 62 2.68 -11.34 10.25
C ALA A 62 2.61 -10.86 8.79
N GLN A 63 3.63 -10.17 8.33
CA GLN A 63 3.68 -9.60 6.98
C GLN A 63 3.33 -10.62 5.88
N ALA A 64 3.87 -11.83 5.96
CA ALA A 64 3.61 -12.85 4.95
C ALA A 64 2.12 -13.22 4.88
N ASP A 65 1.44 -13.29 6.02
CA ASP A 65 0.00 -13.60 6.06
C ASP A 65 -0.83 -12.44 5.52
N ARG A 66 -0.47 -11.22 5.86
CA ARG A 66 -1.13 -10.02 5.32
C ARG A 66 -0.97 -9.95 3.80
N ALA A 67 0.23 -10.23 3.31
CA ALA A 67 0.51 -10.26 1.87
C ALA A 67 -0.28 -11.37 1.16
N ALA A 68 -0.42 -12.54 1.78
CA ALA A 68 -1.20 -13.64 1.20
C ALA A 68 -2.66 -13.26 1.02
N LEU A 69 -3.25 -12.56 2.00
CA LEU A 69 -4.64 -12.10 1.92
C LEU A 69 -4.80 -11.04 0.81
N VAL A 70 -3.91 -10.08 0.75
CA VAL A 70 -3.94 -9.04 -0.29
C VAL A 70 -3.79 -9.66 -1.68
N ASP A 71 -2.85 -10.59 -1.82
CA ASP A 71 -2.57 -11.23 -3.11
C ASP A 71 -3.73 -12.10 -3.62
N ALA A 72 -4.62 -12.52 -2.73
CA ALA A 72 -5.80 -13.29 -3.10
C ALA A 72 -6.94 -12.42 -3.66
N LEU A 73 -6.86 -11.10 -3.54
CA LEU A 73 -7.88 -10.19 -4.06
C LEU A 73 -7.76 -10.09 -5.58
N ARG A 74 -8.90 -10.17 -6.26
CA ARG A 74 -8.94 -10.13 -7.74
C ARG A 74 -8.35 -8.84 -8.32
N VAL A 75 -8.49 -7.74 -7.59
CA VAL A 75 -8.06 -6.41 -8.05
C VAL A 75 -6.54 -6.22 -7.97
N ILE A 76 -5.84 -7.05 -7.21
CA ILE A 76 -4.39 -6.97 -7.03
C ILE A 76 -3.71 -7.91 -8.02
N ASP A 77 -2.88 -7.34 -8.89
CA ASP A 77 -2.12 -8.10 -9.88
C ASP A 77 -0.80 -8.59 -9.30
N PHE A 78 -0.10 -7.75 -8.53
CA PHE A 78 1.20 -8.06 -7.95
C PHE A 78 1.24 -7.63 -6.49
N THR A 79 1.94 -8.40 -5.67
CA THR A 79 2.14 -8.11 -4.26
C THR A 79 3.61 -8.21 -3.90
N HIS A 80 4.13 -7.18 -3.23
CA HIS A 80 5.52 -7.12 -2.79
C HIS A 80 5.55 -6.97 -1.26
N LEU A 81 6.42 -7.76 -0.60
CA LEU A 81 6.66 -7.63 0.83
C LEU A 81 7.82 -6.68 1.04
N SER A 82 7.53 -5.49 1.57
CA SER A 82 8.56 -4.49 1.82
C SER A 82 9.51 -4.94 2.91
N GLY A 83 10.80 -4.80 2.67
CA GLY A 83 11.84 -5.07 3.67
C GLY A 83 12.23 -3.84 4.50
N GLY A 84 11.67 -2.66 4.17
CA GLY A 84 12.06 -1.41 4.81
C GLY A 84 11.18 -0.24 4.42
N ALA A 85 11.80 0.89 4.10
CA ALA A 85 11.08 2.13 3.81
C ALA A 85 10.40 2.10 2.43
N THR A 86 9.23 2.74 2.36
CA THR A 86 8.49 2.89 1.09
C THR A 86 9.31 3.60 0.02
N VAL A 87 10.14 4.57 0.40
CA VAL A 87 10.99 5.30 -0.56
C VAL A 87 11.92 4.37 -1.33
N ASP A 88 12.43 3.32 -0.70
CA ASP A 88 13.30 2.35 -1.36
C ASP A 88 12.54 1.57 -2.42
N VAL A 89 11.29 1.24 -2.15
CA VAL A 89 10.41 0.55 -3.11
C VAL A 89 10.09 1.47 -4.29
N LEU A 90 9.78 2.74 -4.02
CA LEU A 90 9.52 3.73 -5.06
C LEU A 90 10.71 3.86 -6.01
N ARG A 91 11.94 3.86 -5.48
CA ARG A 91 13.17 3.95 -6.28
C ARG A 91 13.43 2.68 -7.10
N ALA A 92 13.14 1.52 -6.54
CA ALA A 92 13.35 0.24 -7.23
C ALA A 92 12.29 0.00 -8.30
N LEU A 93 11.03 0.29 -7.99
CA LEU A 93 9.88 0.01 -8.86
C LEU A 93 9.66 1.12 -9.89
N VAL A 94 9.76 2.38 -9.49
CA VAL A 94 9.38 3.55 -10.28
C VAL A 94 8.01 3.33 -10.92
N PRO A 95 6.94 3.24 -10.13
CA PRO A 95 5.59 3.03 -10.68
C PRO A 95 5.15 4.24 -11.51
N ARG A 96 4.22 4.03 -12.43
CA ARG A 96 3.61 5.14 -13.18
C ARG A 96 2.82 6.05 -12.25
N TYR A 97 2.05 5.44 -11.34
CA TYR A 97 1.28 6.14 -10.32
C TYR A 97 1.59 5.58 -8.93
N TYR A 98 1.72 6.48 -7.96
CA TYR A 98 1.73 6.13 -6.55
C TYR A 98 0.39 6.61 -5.97
N ALA A 99 -0.53 5.67 -5.73
CA ALA A 99 -1.89 5.97 -5.29
C ALA A 99 -1.98 5.88 -3.77
N LYS A 100 -2.56 6.92 -3.16
CA LYS A 100 -2.78 7.00 -1.71
C LYS A 100 -4.23 7.41 -1.46
N GLY A 101 -4.76 7.09 -0.27
CA GLY A 101 -6.02 7.66 0.18
C GLY A 101 -5.90 9.18 0.34
N ASP A 102 -7.00 9.90 0.18
CA ASP A 102 -7.01 11.37 0.25
C ASP A 102 -6.61 11.91 1.64
N ASP A 103 -6.75 11.10 2.69
CA ASP A 103 -6.30 11.41 4.05
C ASP A 103 -4.79 11.61 4.15
N TRP A 104 -4.03 11.12 3.18
CA TRP A 104 -2.58 11.31 3.10
C TRP A 104 -2.16 12.62 2.42
N ARG A 105 -3.10 13.37 1.87
CA ARG A 105 -2.80 14.64 1.18
C ARG A 105 -2.13 15.61 2.16
N GLY A 106 -0.93 16.08 1.81
CA GLY A 106 -0.13 16.94 2.66
C GLY A 106 0.54 16.24 3.85
N ARG A 107 0.43 14.91 3.94
CA ARG A 107 0.96 14.11 5.07
C ARG A 107 1.97 13.06 4.66
N LEU A 108 2.27 12.93 3.37
CA LEU A 108 3.31 12.01 2.92
C LEU A 108 4.67 12.45 3.45
N PRO A 109 5.54 11.50 3.84
CA PRO A 109 6.91 11.83 4.20
C PRO A 109 7.61 12.62 3.08
N ASP A 110 8.38 13.63 3.46
CA ASP A 110 9.07 14.49 2.50
C ASP A 110 10.00 13.71 1.57
N GLU A 111 10.62 12.64 2.06
CA GLU A 111 11.49 11.78 1.26
C GLU A 111 10.74 11.05 0.15
N GLU A 112 9.47 10.67 0.39
CA GLU A 112 8.64 10.01 -0.62
C GLU A 112 8.23 11.02 -1.69
N THR A 113 7.79 12.21 -1.27
CA THR A 113 7.41 13.28 -2.18
C THR A 113 8.59 13.70 -3.06
N ALA A 114 9.77 13.84 -2.45
CA ALA A 114 10.99 14.21 -3.18
C ALA A 114 11.39 13.12 -4.18
N ALA A 115 11.33 11.85 -3.80
CA ALA A 115 11.67 10.75 -4.71
C ALA A 115 10.68 10.68 -5.89
N CYS A 116 9.40 10.89 -5.64
CA CYS A 116 8.39 10.90 -6.70
C CYS A 116 8.64 12.04 -7.70
N ALA A 117 9.00 13.22 -7.22
CA ALA A 117 9.33 14.35 -8.08
C ALA A 117 10.58 14.08 -8.92
N GLU A 118 11.62 13.52 -8.30
CA GLU A 118 12.89 13.18 -8.95
C GLU A 118 12.70 12.11 -10.03
N LEU A 119 11.86 11.11 -9.76
CA LEU A 119 11.66 9.95 -10.64
C LEU A 119 10.47 10.08 -11.59
N ASP A 120 9.81 11.23 -11.59
CA ASP A 120 8.64 11.49 -12.40
C ASP A 120 7.49 10.51 -12.14
N ILE A 121 7.29 10.17 -10.86
CA ILE A 121 6.18 9.35 -10.39
C ILE A 121 5.02 10.29 -10.07
N GLU A 122 3.86 10.05 -10.67
CA GLU A 122 2.67 10.84 -10.37
C GLU A 122 1.99 10.31 -9.09
N ILE A 123 1.83 11.17 -8.08
CA ILE A 123 1.10 10.83 -6.86
C ILE A 123 -0.37 11.12 -7.11
N VAL A 124 -1.23 10.11 -6.90
CA VAL A 124 -2.67 10.23 -7.10
C VAL A 124 -3.37 10.01 -5.75
N TYR A 125 -4.17 10.97 -5.32
CA TYR A 125 -4.97 10.84 -4.09
C TYR A 125 -6.38 10.41 -4.44
N LEU A 126 -6.84 9.34 -3.79
CA LEU A 126 -8.14 8.72 -4.06
C LEU A 126 -9.09 8.96 -2.87
N ASP A 127 -10.29 9.44 -3.16
CA ASP A 127 -11.31 9.72 -2.14
C ASP A 127 -12.11 8.46 -1.83
N THR A 128 -11.47 7.49 -1.17
CA THR A 128 -12.07 6.18 -0.86
C THR A 128 -11.96 5.78 0.60
N VAL A 129 -11.41 6.64 1.45
CA VAL A 129 -11.22 6.30 2.87
C VAL A 129 -12.59 6.34 3.56
N ARG A 130 -13.05 5.18 4.03
CA ARG A 130 -14.31 5.02 4.75
C ARG A 130 -14.10 4.58 6.20
N ASP A 131 -12.93 3.99 6.50
CA ASP A 131 -12.62 3.44 7.81
C ASP A 131 -11.09 3.29 7.94
N SER A 132 -10.63 2.85 9.11
CA SER A 132 -9.23 2.51 9.32
C SER A 132 -9.10 1.29 10.20
N SER A 133 -7.98 0.55 10.05
CA SER A 133 -7.70 -0.60 10.88
C SER A 133 -7.66 -0.24 12.36
N SER A 134 -7.06 0.91 12.70
CA SER A 134 -7.00 1.38 14.08
C SER A 134 -8.38 1.68 14.65
N ALA A 135 -9.28 2.29 13.86
CA ALA A 135 -10.66 2.56 14.28
C ALA A 135 -11.45 1.27 14.48
N ILE A 136 -11.27 0.29 13.60
CA ILE A 136 -11.90 -1.03 13.72
C ILE A 136 -11.47 -1.71 15.01
N LEU A 137 -10.17 -1.70 15.31
CA LEU A 137 -9.64 -2.31 16.54
C LEU A 137 -10.18 -1.61 17.79
N ARG A 138 -10.26 -0.27 17.79
CA ARG A 138 -10.84 0.47 18.93
C ARG A 138 -12.29 0.09 19.16
N ARG A 139 -13.10 -0.01 18.10
CA ARG A 139 -14.50 -0.42 18.23
C ARG A 139 -14.63 -1.85 18.81
N PHE A 140 -13.71 -2.73 18.44
CA PHE A 140 -13.67 -4.08 18.99
C PHE A 140 -13.33 -4.05 20.49
N GLU A 141 -12.31 -3.31 20.88
CA GLU A 141 -11.92 -3.17 22.28
C GLU A 141 -13.02 -2.60 23.16
N GLU A 142 -13.79 -1.63 22.66
CA GLU A 142 -14.90 -1.02 23.36
C GLU A 142 -16.05 -2.00 23.62
N ARG A 143 -16.12 -3.09 22.87
CA ARG A 143 -17.15 -4.14 23.02
C ARG A 143 -16.75 -5.25 23.99
N LEU A 144 -15.49 -5.29 24.39
CA LEU A 144 -15.00 -6.26 25.36
C LEU A 144 -15.32 -5.80 26.78
#